data_660cabfd981e3777a336397abacb23fb
#
_entry.id   660cabfd981e3777a336397abacb23fb
#
_cell.length_a   1.000
_cell.length_b   1.000
_cell.length_c   1.000
_cell.angle_alpha   90.00
_cell.angle_beta   90.00
_cell.angle_gamma   90.00
#
_symmetry.space_group_name_H-M   'P 1'
#
loop_
_entity.id
_entity.type
_entity.pdbx_description
1 polymer ?
#
loop_
_entity_poly.entity_id
_entity_poly.type
_entity_poly.pdbx_seq_one_letter_code
_entity_poly.pdbx_strand_id
1 'polypeptide(L)'
;GDLFSSILSKTNIHTTVVKGYELPNTIDKNTLVVATSVSGDTVETITTLESTTKQNCSVIAFSSGGKMESFCAKNNIEFRKFPQIHSPRASLPSFVYSILKTLNSIIPITKQDITDSLEQLERTHKEISSANLHEKNPSLDLANWINGIPVIYYPQGLETAAVRFKNSLQENAKTHAITENVVENSHNGIVSWENPSSMVPIMIEGKDDHIKTKDRWRILREYFEANNIEYKEILTVDGNILSKIMCLIYMLD
;
A
#
# COMPACT_ATOMS: atom_id res chain seq x y z
N GLY A 1 0.59 -7.57 -2.53
CA GLY A 1 -0.09 -7.40 -3.83
C GLY A 1 -0.23 -5.93 -4.15
N ASP A 2 -1.06 -5.18 -3.43
CA ASP A 2 -1.38 -3.77 -3.72
C ASP A 2 -0.15 -2.88 -3.92
N LEU A 3 0.90 -3.06 -3.12
CA LEU A 3 2.14 -2.27 -3.24
C LEU A 3 2.80 -2.48 -4.60
N PHE A 4 2.90 -3.72 -5.07
CA PHE A 4 3.46 -4.00 -6.40
C PHE A 4 2.54 -3.53 -7.53
N SER A 5 1.23 -3.62 -7.34
CA SER A 5 0.26 -3.03 -8.27
C SER A 5 0.45 -1.51 -8.38
N SER A 6 0.65 -0.82 -7.27
CA SER A 6 0.95 0.62 -7.25
C SER A 6 2.28 0.95 -7.96
N ILE A 7 3.36 0.20 -7.67
CA ILE A 7 4.66 0.36 -8.33
C ILE A 7 4.53 0.16 -9.86
N LEU A 8 3.78 -0.85 -10.28
CA LEU A 8 3.65 -1.23 -11.68
C LEU A 8 2.57 -0.44 -12.43
N SER A 9 1.76 0.36 -11.75
CA SER A 9 0.62 1.08 -12.31
C SER A 9 0.94 2.04 -13.46
N LYS A 10 2.21 2.47 -13.57
CA LYS A 10 2.69 3.36 -14.63
C LYS A 10 3.71 2.67 -15.56
N THR A 11 3.73 1.34 -15.57
CA THR A 11 4.63 0.53 -16.41
C THR A 11 3.83 -0.22 -17.47
N ASN A 12 4.54 -0.95 -18.35
CA ASN A 12 3.92 -1.81 -19.37
C ASN A 12 3.53 -3.20 -18.82
N ILE A 13 3.59 -3.41 -17.51
CA ILE A 13 3.27 -4.69 -16.86
C ILE A 13 1.86 -4.60 -16.31
N HIS A 14 0.97 -5.42 -16.85
CA HIS A 14 -0.39 -5.55 -16.30
C HIS A 14 -0.36 -6.36 -15.01
N THR A 15 -1.03 -5.87 -13.98
CA THR A 15 -1.11 -6.53 -12.68
C THR A 15 -2.55 -6.65 -12.20
N THR A 16 -2.87 -7.80 -11.63
CA THR A 16 -4.15 -8.04 -10.93
C THR A 16 -3.86 -8.55 -9.53
N VAL A 17 -4.48 -7.94 -8.52
CA VAL A 17 -4.34 -8.38 -7.12
C VAL A 17 -5.55 -9.22 -6.74
N VAL A 18 -5.30 -10.49 -6.43
CA VAL A 18 -6.31 -11.42 -5.95
C VAL A 18 -6.34 -11.39 -4.43
N LYS A 19 -7.49 -11.05 -3.85
CA LYS A 19 -7.74 -11.02 -2.39
C LYS A 19 -8.78 -12.05 -1.96
N GLY A 20 -9.24 -12.90 -2.89
CA GLY A 20 -10.22 -13.95 -2.68
C GLY A 20 -9.63 -15.33 -2.89
N TYR A 21 -10.49 -16.27 -3.26
CA TYR A 21 -10.18 -17.70 -3.42
C TYR A 21 -9.98 -18.13 -4.87
N GLU A 22 -10.36 -17.29 -5.83
CA GLU A 22 -10.37 -17.62 -7.25
C GLU A 22 -9.37 -16.81 -8.04
N LEU A 23 -8.71 -17.46 -8.97
CA LEU A 23 -7.81 -16.83 -9.94
C LEU A 23 -8.61 -16.31 -11.13
N PRO A 24 -8.21 -15.19 -11.76
CA PRO A 24 -8.83 -14.74 -13.00
C PRO A 24 -8.73 -15.79 -14.12
N ASN A 25 -9.77 -15.92 -14.92
CA ASN A 25 -9.78 -16.81 -16.09
C ASN A 25 -8.84 -16.37 -17.22
N THR A 26 -8.23 -15.20 -17.09
CA THR A 26 -7.25 -14.64 -18.03
C THR A 26 -5.83 -15.14 -17.82
N ILE A 27 -5.60 -16.01 -16.82
CA ILE A 27 -4.27 -16.59 -16.56
C ILE A 27 -3.88 -17.54 -17.68
N ASP A 28 -2.66 -17.34 -18.21
CA ASP A 28 -2.09 -18.11 -19.30
C ASP A 28 -0.57 -18.36 -19.09
N LYS A 29 0.08 -18.93 -20.10
CA LYS A 29 1.53 -19.22 -20.11
C LYS A 29 2.43 -17.98 -19.96
N ASN A 30 1.92 -16.77 -20.20
CA ASN A 30 2.65 -15.52 -20.07
C ASN A 30 2.41 -14.86 -18.70
N THR A 31 1.63 -15.50 -17.84
CA THR A 31 1.28 -14.98 -16.52
C THR A 31 2.26 -15.50 -15.47
N LEU A 32 2.77 -14.62 -14.63
CA LEU A 32 3.48 -14.95 -13.40
C LEU A 32 2.57 -14.74 -12.20
N VAL A 33 2.24 -15.81 -11.49
CA VAL A 33 1.52 -15.75 -10.22
C VAL A 33 2.52 -15.62 -9.07
N VAL A 34 2.42 -14.53 -8.32
CA VAL A 34 3.24 -14.27 -7.13
C VAL A 34 2.38 -14.45 -5.89
N ALA A 35 2.50 -15.60 -5.23
CA ALA A 35 1.76 -15.91 -4.02
C ALA A 35 2.51 -15.43 -2.77
N THR A 36 1.83 -14.68 -1.89
CA THR A 36 2.48 -14.12 -0.68
C THR A 36 1.64 -14.36 0.57
N SER A 37 2.26 -14.92 1.59
CA SER A 37 1.65 -15.07 2.92
C SER A 37 2.74 -15.02 3.98
N VAL A 38 2.60 -14.21 5.02
CA VAL A 38 3.63 -14.14 6.07
C VAL A 38 3.79 -15.49 6.75
N SER A 39 2.73 -16.03 7.33
CA SER A 39 2.75 -17.34 8.02
C SER A 39 2.89 -18.53 7.07
N GLY A 40 2.41 -18.38 5.82
CA GLY A 40 2.26 -19.49 4.89
C GLY A 40 1.02 -20.36 5.14
N ASP A 41 0.14 -19.96 6.04
CA ASP A 41 -1.07 -20.70 6.42
C ASP A 41 -2.39 -19.99 6.04
N THR A 42 -2.29 -18.85 5.35
CA THR A 42 -3.46 -18.08 4.91
C THR A 42 -4.29 -18.90 3.91
N VAL A 43 -5.52 -19.21 4.29
CA VAL A 43 -6.40 -20.13 3.53
C VAL A 43 -6.63 -19.64 2.11
N GLU A 44 -6.90 -18.33 1.93
CA GLU A 44 -7.13 -17.70 0.64
C GLU A 44 -5.91 -17.87 -0.29
N THR A 45 -4.72 -17.63 0.25
CA THR A 45 -3.48 -17.75 -0.51
C THR A 45 -3.16 -19.20 -0.89
N ILE A 46 -3.41 -20.16 0.01
CA ILE A 46 -3.21 -21.58 -0.27
C ILE A 46 -4.20 -22.05 -1.33
N THR A 47 -5.49 -21.69 -1.20
CA THR A 47 -6.53 -22.06 -2.17
C THR A 47 -6.23 -21.53 -3.57
N THR A 48 -5.81 -20.27 -3.67
CA THR A 48 -5.39 -19.70 -4.97
C THR A 48 -4.13 -20.36 -5.50
N LEU A 49 -3.17 -20.67 -4.65
CA LEU A 49 -1.95 -21.37 -5.04
C LEU A 49 -2.24 -22.80 -5.52
N GLU A 50 -3.14 -23.53 -4.86
CA GLU A 50 -3.62 -24.84 -5.32
C GLU A 50 -4.26 -24.78 -6.71
N SER A 51 -5.03 -23.72 -6.98
CA SER A 51 -5.68 -23.52 -8.27
C SER A 51 -4.66 -23.32 -9.41
N THR A 52 -3.46 -22.83 -9.14
CA THR A 52 -2.41 -22.66 -10.17
C THR A 52 -1.94 -23.98 -10.77
N THR A 53 -2.04 -25.11 -10.03
CA THR A 53 -1.62 -26.43 -10.52
C THR A 53 -2.44 -26.91 -11.72
N LYS A 54 -3.60 -26.31 -11.96
CA LYS A 54 -4.50 -26.59 -13.09
C LYS A 54 -4.35 -25.61 -14.23
N GLN A 55 -3.48 -24.60 -14.06
CA GLN A 55 -3.28 -23.53 -15.02
C GLN A 55 -1.90 -23.64 -15.69
N ASN A 56 -1.81 -23.17 -16.92
CA ASN A 56 -0.53 -23.08 -17.62
C ASN A 56 0.11 -21.70 -17.36
N CYS A 57 0.70 -21.53 -16.18
CA CYS A 57 1.32 -20.26 -15.77
C CYS A 57 2.61 -20.50 -14.97
N SER A 58 3.46 -19.49 -14.86
CA SER A 58 4.60 -19.50 -13.95
C SER A 58 4.16 -19.12 -12.54
N VAL A 59 4.74 -19.75 -11.52
CA VAL A 59 4.36 -19.51 -10.12
C VAL A 59 5.60 -19.37 -9.25
N ILE A 60 5.59 -18.36 -8.39
CA ILE A 60 6.57 -18.20 -7.32
C ILE A 60 5.86 -17.85 -6.02
N ALA A 61 6.31 -18.43 -4.93
CA ALA A 61 5.71 -18.23 -3.61
C ALA A 61 6.71 -17.64 -2.61
N PHE A 62 6.22 -16.72 -1.77
CA PHE A 62 7.00 -16.06 -0.71
C PHE A 62 6.31 -16.23 0.63
N SER A 63 7.02 -16.82 1.61
CA SER A 63 6.48 -17.03 2.95
C SER A 63 7.60 -17.24 3.97
N SER A 64 7.28 -17.17 5.27
CA SER A 64 8.21 -17.61 6.32
C SER A 64 8.22 -19.13 6.53
N GLY A 65 7.29 -19.87 5.91
CA GLY A 65 7.14 -21.34 6.05
C GLY A 65 5.70 -21.79 5.88
N GLY A 66 5.22 -22.58 6.82
CA GLY A 66 3.85 -23.06 6.90
C GLY A 66 3.46 -24.09 5.83
N LYS A 67 2.15 -24.26 5.63
CA LYS A 67 1.58 -25.19 4.63
C LYS A 67 2.03 -24.84 3.21
N MET A 68 2.24 -23.56 2.94
CA MET A 68 2.69 -23.06 1.65
C MET A 68 4.05 -23.60 1.24
N GLU A 69 5.02 -23.69 2.19
CA GLU A 69 6.33 -24.28 1.95
C GLU A 69 6.20 -25.75 1.55
N SER A 70 5.43 -26.53 2.32
CA SER A 70 5.18 -27.95 2.05
C SER A 70 4.46 -28.18 0.71
N PHE A 71 3.49 -27.33 0.39
CA PHE A 71 2.76 -27.40 -0.86
C PHE A 71 3.66 -27.10 -2.06
N CYS A 72 4.49 -26.06 -1.98
CA CYS A 72 5.42 -25.71 -3.04
C CYS A 72 6.45 -26.82 -3.29
N ALA A 73 7.01 -27.41 -2.22
CA ALA A 73 7.94 -28.52 -2.34
C ALA A 73 7.30 -29.74 -3.03
N LYS A 74 6.06 -30.09 -2.68
CA LYS A 74 5.33 -31.22 -3.27
C LYS A 74 5.01 -31.00 -4.76
N ASN A 75 4.75 -29.77 -5.18
CA ASN A 75 4.31 -29.44 -6.52
C ASN A 75 5.42 -28.82 -7.40
N ASN A 76 6.68 -28.85 -6.92
CA ASN A 76 7.85 -28.28 -7.61
C ASN A 76 7.64 -26.80 -8.01
N ILE A 77 7.02 -26.02 -7.11
CA ILE A 77 6.82 -24.58 -7.26
C ILE A 77 8.01 -23.85 -6.61
N GLU A 78 8.51 -22.81 -7.28
CA GLU A 78 9.59 -21.98 -6.72
C GLU A 78 9.12 -21.30 -5.43
N PHE A 79 9.86 -21.55 -4.33
CA PHE A 79 9.55 -21.04 -3.01
C PHE A 79 10.72 -20.20 -2.47
N ARG A 80 10.41 -19.00 -2.00
CA ARG A 80 11.38 -18.10 -1.37
C ARG A 80 11.00 -17.88 0.08
N LYS A 81 11.81 -18.47 0.96
CA LYS A 81 11.67 -18.28 2.41
C LYS A 81 12.30 -16.99 2.86
N PHE A 82 11.59 -16.26 3.70
CA PHE A 82 12.14 -15.09 4.40
C PHE A 82 11.82 -15.17 5.89
N PRO A 83 12.65 -14.56 6.75
CA PRO A 83 12.40 -14.59 8.18
C PRO A 83 11.18 -13.71 8.53
N GLN A 84 10.30 -14.25 9.35
CA GLN A 84 9.30 -13.44 10.04
C GLN A 84 9.99 -12.65 11.15
N ILE A 85 9.88 -11.34 11.11
CA ILE A 85 10.44 -10.43 12.10
C ILE A 85 9.29 -9.96 12.99
N HIS A 86 9.38 -10.19 14.29
CA HIS A 86 8.46 -9.74 15.33
C HIS A 86 6.97 -10.03 15.04
N SER A 87 6.39 -9.40 14.01
CA SER A 87 4.97 -9.52 13.63
C SER A 87 4.79 -9.48 12.12
N PRO A 88 3.64 -9.95 11.59
CA PRO A 88 3.35 -9.85 10.16
C PRO A 88 3.45 -8.42 9.62
N ARG A 89 2.99 -7.43 10.38
CA ARG A 89 3.04 -6.02 9.98
C ARG A 89 4.48 -5.51 9.86
N ALA A 90 5.33 -5.80 10.84
CA ALA A 90 6.75 -5.43 10.83
C ALA A 90 7.57 -6.17 9.76
N SER A 91 7.04 -7.26 9.19
CA SER A 91 7.69 -8.03 8.13
C SER A 91 7.53 -7.41 6.73
N LEU A 92 6.73 -6.34 6.57
CA LEU A 92 6.49 -5.72 5.27
C LEU A 92 7.77 -5.33 4.51
N PRO A 93 8.76 -4.64 5.11
CA PRO A 93 10.01 -4.31 4.41
C PRO A 93 10.74 -5.56 3.91
N SER A 94 10.84 -6.60 4.74
CA SER A 94 11.46 -7.87 4.35
C SER A 94 10.80 -8.49 3.14
N PHE A 95 9.46 -8.48 3.06
CA PHE A 95 8.70 -8.93 1.89
C PHE A 95 9.00 -8.11 0.65
N VAL A 96 8.85 -6.79 0.77
CA VAL A 96 8.99 -5.88 -0.37
C VAL A 96 10.37 -6.03 -1.00
N TYR A 97 11.43 -5.90 -0.20
CA TYR A 97 12.79 -5.96 -0.72
C TYR A 97 13.22 -7.37 -1.17
N SER A 98 12.69 -8.44 -0.57
CA SER A 98 12.92 -9.81 -1.04
C SER A 98 12.27 -10.06 -2.41
N ILE A 99 11.04 -9.61 -2.60
CA ILE A 99 10.34 -9.72 -3.90
C ILE A 99 11.06 -8.88 -4.94
N LEU A 100 11.40 -7.63 -4.65
CA LEU A 100 12.16 -6.76 -5.55
C LEU A 100 13.50 -7.38 -5.96
N LYS A 101 14.23 -7.97 -5.02
CA LYS A 101 15.50 -8.67 -5.30
C LYS A 101 15.29 -9.89 -6.19
N THR A 102 14.25 -10.67 -5.95
CA THR A 102 13.98 -11.90 -6.70
C THR A 102 13.46 -11.61 -8.10
N LEU A 103 12.59 -10.62 -8.23
CA LEU A 103 11.93 -10.24 -9.50
C LEU A 103 12.58 -9.02 -10.18
N ASN A 104 13.84 -8.75 -9.89
CA ASN A 104 14.56 -7.57 -10.39
C ASN A 104 14.70 -7.50 -11.92
N SER A 105 14.57 -8.63 -12.62
CA SER A 105 14.54 -8.69 -14.10
C SER A 105 13.17 -8.35 -14.70
N ILE A 106 12.13 -8.32 -13.88
CA ILE A 106 10.74 -8.09 -14.29
C ILE A 106 10.25 -6.74 -13.79
N ILE A 107 10.47 -6.46 -12.50
CA ILE A 107 10.00 -5.22 -11.86
C ILE A 107 10.99 -4.09 -12.18
N PRO A 108 10.55 -2.99 -12.81
CA PRO A 108 11.44 -1.90 -13.25
C PRO A 108 11.81 -0.97 -12.07
N ILE A 109 12.35 -1.54 -11.01
CA ILE A 109 12.94 -0.83 -9.87
C ILE A 109 14.44 -1.11 -9.87
N THR A 110 15.23 -0.07 -10.02
CA THR A 110 16.69 -0.17 -10.07
C THR A 110 17.30 -0.36 -8.69
N LYS A 111 18.58 -0.77 -8.64
CA LYS A 111 19.33 -0.79 -7.38
C LYS A 111 19.43 0.59 -6.75
N GLN A 112 19.52 1.63 -7.57
CA GLN A 112 19.58 3.02 -7.10
C GLN A 112 18.24 3.41 -6.45
N ASP A 113 17.10 3.05 -7.06
CA ASP A 113 15.77 3.30 -6.47
C ASP A 113 15.63 2.66 -5.08
N ILE A 114 16.18 1.47 -4.90
CA ILE A 114 16.19 0.77 -3.61
C ILE A 114 17.05 1.53 -2.61
N THR A 115 18.26 1.94 -3.01
CA THR A 115 19.17 2.72 -2.14
C THR A 115 18.53 4.03 -1.71
N ASP A 116 17.98 4.79 -2.66
CA ASP A 116 17.29 6.04 -2.40
C ASP A 116 16.10 5.86 -1.44
N SER A 117 15.34 4.77 -1.62
CA SER A 117 14.22 4.44 -0.74
C SER A 117 14.67 4.18 0.70
N LEU A 118 15.77 3.46 0.90
CA LEU A 118 16.32 3.19 2.22
C LEU A 118 16.86 4.45 2.89
N GLU A 119 17.53 5.34 2.14
CA GLU A 119 18.00 6.63 2.64
C GLU A 119 16.84 7.54 3.05
N GLN A 120 15.77 7.57 2.25
CA GLN A 120 14.57 8.35 2.60
C GLN A 120 13.86 7.78 3.83
N LEU A 121 13.79 6.47 3.96
CA LEU A 121 13.25 5.82 5.17
C LEU A 121 14.06 6.18 6.41
N GLU A 122 15.40 6.22 6.31
CA GLU A 122 16.24 6.64 7.44
C GLU A 122 15.98 8.08 7.84
N ARG A 123 15.80 8.99 6.88
CA ARG A 123 15.44 10.40 7.15
C ARG A 123 14.08 10.49 7.83
N THR A 124 13.06 9.83 7.26
CA THR A 124 11.72 9.77 7.83
C THR A 124 11.75 9.19 9.26
N HIS A 125 12.57 8.14 9.50
CA HIS A 125 12.73 7.57 10.83
C HIS A 125 13.22 8.60 11.86
N LYS A 126 14.17 9.47 11.50
CA LYS A 126 14.65 10.52 12.41
C LYS A 126 13.56 11.53 12.77
N GLU A 127 12.60 11.73 11.87
CA GLU A 127 11.49 12.68 12.08
C GLU A 127 10.36 12.09 12.93
N ILE A 128 10.03 10.80 12.73
CA ILE A 128 8.81 10.20 13.31
C ILE A 128 9.06 9.11 14.35
N SER A 129 10.30 8.75 14.64
CA SER A 129 10.60 7.68 15.60
C SER A 129 10.09 8.00 17.01
N SER A 130 9.89 6.95 17.81
CA SER A 130 9.50 7.06 19.22
C SER A 130 10.49 7.84 20.10
N ALA A 131 11.69 8.11 19.58
CA ALA A 131 12.64 9.00 20.23
C ALA A 131 12.34 10.50 20.02
N ASN A 132 11.50 10.83 19.02
CA ASN A 132 11.07 12.16 18.68
C ASN A 132 9.59 12.38 19.04
N LEU A 133 9.31 12.67 20.29
CA LEU A 133 7.95 12.97 20.78
C LEU A 133 7.64 14.48 20.75
N HIS A 134 8.34 15.24 19.91
CA HIS A 134 8.13 16.65 19.75
C HIS A 134 6.87 16.96 18.94
N GLU A 135 6.24 18.10 19.18
CA GLU A 135 5.03 18.59 18.47
C GLU A 135 5.18 18.65 16.93
N LYS A 136 6.44 18.71 16.45
CA LYS A 136 6.74 18.69 15.01
C LYS A 136 6.79 17.29 14.39
N ASN A 137 6.55 16.22 15.15
CA ASN A 137 6.45 14.88 14.61
C ASN A 137 5.12 14.74 13.84
N PRO A 138 5.15 14.60 12.49
CA PRO A 138 3.94 14.61 11.68
C PRO A 138 3.02 13.42 11.95
N SER A 139 3.55 12.27 12.35
CA SER A 139 2.76 11.09 12.72
C SER A 139 2.00 11.33 14.02
N LEU A 140 2.66 11.95 15.01
CA LEU A 140 2.05 12.28 16.30
C LEU A 140 0.99 13.39 16.13
N ASP A 141 1.29 14.43 15.33
CA ASP A 141 0.34 15.49 15.02
C ASP A 141 -0.92 14.93 14.34
N LEU A 142 -0.75 14.06 13.34
CA LEU A 142 -1.87 13.40 12.68
C LEU A 142 -2.69 12.54 13.64
N ALA A 143 -2.02 11.72 14.47
CA ALA A 143 -2.70 10.86 15.44
C ALA A 143 -3.52 11.67 16.46
N ASN A 144 -3.01 12.80 16.92
CA ASN A 144 -3.72 13.69 17.84
C ASN A 144 -4.89 14.44 17.17
N TRP A 145 -4.77 14.70 15.87
CA TRP A 145 -5.80 15.42 15.12
C TRP A 145 -7.01 14.54 14.76
N ILE A 146 -6.80 13.24 14.52
CA ILE A 146 -7.89 12.33 14.16
C ILE A 146 -8.87 12.19 15.33
N ASN A 147 -10.03 12.82 15.20
CA ASN A 147 -11.09 12.85 16.22
C ASN A 147 -12.44 12.32 15.71
N GLY A 148 -12.47 11.74 14.51
CA GLY A 148 -13.67 11.20 13.85
C GLY A 148 -13.32 10.00 12.96
N ILE A 149 -14.16 9.73 11.98
CA ILE A 149 -13.94 8.66 10.99
C ILE A 149 -13.12 9.21 9.83
N PRO A 150 -11.84 8.80 9.65
CA PRO A 150 -11.02 9.32 8.57
C PRO A 150 -11.54 8.92 7.19
N VAL A 151 -11.69 9.89 6.29
CA VAL A 151 -11.84 9.70 4.85
C VAL A 151 -10.51 10.05 4.20
N ILE A 152 -9.80 9.03 3.74
CA ILE A 152 -8.43 9.14 3.25
C ILE A 152 -8.46 9.21 1.73
N TYR A 153 -8.22 10.39 1.20
CA TYR A 153 -8.12 10.63 -0.25
C TYR A 153 -6.71 10.35 -0.75
N TYR A 154 -6.62 9.69 -1.90
CA TYR A 154 -5.35 9.34 -2.51
C TYR A 154 -5.38 9.53 -4.04
N PRO A 155 -4.23 9.82 -4.67
CA PRO A 155 -4.09 9.86 -6.11
C PRO A 155 -3.69 8.48 -6.65
N GLN A 156 -3.74 8.31 -7.96
CA GLN A 156 -3.23 7.11 -8.62
C GLN A 156 -1.76 6.83 -8.24
N GLY A 157 -1.48 5.60 -7.84
CA GLY A 157 -0.16 5.11 -7.44
C GLY A 157 0.12 5.19 -5.94
N LEU A 158 -0.70 5.88 -5.14
CA LEU A 158 -0.56 5.95 -3.67
C LEU A 158 -1.68 5.21 -2.91
N GLU A 159 -2.58 4.53 -3.63
CA GLU A 159 -3.68 3.74 -3.06
C GLU A 159 -3.20 2.78 -1.95
N THR A 160 -2.08 2.12 -2.17
CA THR A 160 -1.54 1.16 -1.21
C THR A 160 -1.26 1.77 0.15
N ALA A 161 -0.72 2.99 0.20
CA ALA A 161 -0.45 3.67 1.47
C ALA A 161 -1.76 4.02 2.19
N ALA A 162 -2.74 4.55 1.45
CA ALA A 162 -4.06 4.88 2.00
C ALA A 162 -4.80 3.63 2.54
N VAL A 163 -4.85 2.55 1.74
CA VAL A 163 -5.51 1.29 2.14
C VAL A 163 -4.79 0.66 3.35
N ARG A 164 -3.45 0.72 3.38
CA ARG A 164 -2.71 0.20 4.53
C ARG A 164 -2.98 1.03 5.77
N PHE A 165 -2.98 2.34 5.68
CA PHE A 165 -3.32 3.23 6.80
C PHE A 165 -4.74 2.95 7.34
N LYS A 166 -5.73 2.84 6.45
CA LYS A 166 -7.08 2.40 6.82
C LYS A 166 -7.05 1.09 7.61
N ASN A 167 -6.33 0.08 7.11
CA ASN A 167 -6.25 -1.22 7.76
C ASN A 167 -5.55 -1.13 9.13
N SER A 168 -4.53 -0.28 9.27
CA SER A 168 -3.84 -0.03 10.54
C SER A 168 -4.76 0.63 11.55
N LEU A 169 -5.54 1.63 11.16
CA LEU A 169 -6.55 2.27 12.01
C LEU A 169 -7.61 1.26 12.48
N GLN A 170 -8.11 0.43 11.58
CA GLN A 170 -9.11 -0.60 11.92
C GLN A 170 -8.55 -1.67 12.86
N GLU A 171 -7.32 -2.16 12.59
CA GLU A 171 -6.73 -3.25 13.37
C GLU A 171 -6.19 -2.79 14.72
N ASN A 172 -5.52 -1.64 14.79
CA ASN A 172 -4.80 -1.17 15.98
C ASN A 172 -5.62 -0.15 16.78
N ALA A 173 -6.12 0.89 16.13
CA ALA A 173 -6.90 1.95 16.79
C ALA A 173 -8.38 1.58 16.97
N LYS A 174 -8.88 0.47 16.37
CA LYS A 174 -10.28 0.04 16.41
C LYS A 174 -11.25 1.09 15.86
N THR A 175 -10.76 1.91 14.94
CA THR A 175 -11.50 3.02 14.32
C THR A 175 -11.85 2.68 12.89
N HIS A 176 -13.09 2.93 12.48
CA HIS A 176 -13.47 2.85 11.08
C HIS A 176 -12.74 3.92 10.29
N ALA A 177 -12.37 3.59 9.05
CA ALA A 177 -11.80 4.53 8.11
C ALA A 177 -12.23 4.17 6.68
N ILE A 178 -12.29 5.17 5.81
CA ILE A 178 -12.69 5.06 4.41
C ILE A 178 -11.51 5.51 3.55
N THR A 179 -11.34 4.91 2.37
CA THR A 179 -10.34 5.34 1.39
C THR A 179 -11.01 5.61 0.07
N GLU A 180 -10.69 6.73 -0.57
CA GLU A 180 -11.28 7.13 -1.84
C GLU A 180 -10.24 7.71 -2.80
N ASN A 181 -10.35 7.35 -4.07
CA ASN A 181 -9.58 8.00 -5.12
C ASN A 181 -10.08 9.43 -5.31
N VAL A 182 -9.18 10.42 -5.26
CA VAL A 182 -9.55 11.85 -5.33
C VAL A 182 -10.25 12.22 -6.64
N VAL A 183 -9.89 11.56 -7.75
CA VAL A 183 -10.52 11.83 -9.05
C VAL A 183 -11.95 11.30 -9.06
N GLU A 184 -12.18 10.08 -8.58
CA GLU A 184 -13.50 9.47 -8.50
C GLU A 184 -14.38 10.20 -7.48
N ASN A 185 -13.82 10.55 -6.31
CA ASN A 185 -14.53 11.33 -5.29
C ASN A 185 -15.08 12.66 -5.82
N SER A 186 -14.33 13.30 -6.71
CA SER A 186 -14.76 14.58 -7.31
C SER A 186 -16.04 14.49 -8.16
N HIS A 187 -16.49 13.29 -8.49
CA HIS A 187 -17.73 13.09 -9.28
C HIS A 187 -18.96 12.82 -8.41
N ASN A 188 -18.79 12.22 -7.23
CA ASN A 188 -19.89 11.77 -6.39
C ASN A 188 -19.65 12.01 -4.90
N GLY A 189 -18.50 11.68 -4.36
CA GLY A 189 -18.25 11.73 -2.93
C GLY A 189 -18.19 13.14 -2.34
N ILE A 190 -17.77 14.13 -3.12
CA ILE A 190 -17.62 15.52 -2.64
C ILE A 190 -18.94 16.11 -2.10
N VAL A 191 -20.07 15.78 -2.72
CA VAL A 191 -21.38 16.30 -2.28
C VAL A 191 -21.86 15.71 -0.95
N SER A 192 -21.27 14.61 -0.48
CA SER A 192 -21.60 14.04 0.82
C SER A 192 -21.24 14.96 2.00
N TRP A 193 -20.33 15.91 1.77
CA TRP A 193 -19.92 16.91 2.75
C TRP A 193 -20.92 18.07 2.93
N GLU A 194 -21.98 18.12 2.14
CA GLU A 194 -23.08 19.08 2.31
C GLU A 194 -23.88 18.84 3.59
N ASN A 195 -23.82 17.63 4.12
CA ASN A 195 -24.45 17.28 5.40
C ASN A 195 -23.41 17.17 6.54
N PRO A 196 -23.72 17.64 7.74
CA PRO A 196 -22.86 17.45 8.91
C PRO A 196 -22.55 15.97 9.12
N SER A 197 -21.29 15.64 9.38
CA SER A 197 -20.87 14.27 9.66
C SER A 197 -19.75 14.23 10.69
N SER A 198 -19.49 13.05 11.26
CA SER A 198 -18.33 12.79 12.12
C SER A 198 -17.08 12.39 11.34
N MET A 199 -17.09 12.56 10.03
CA MET A 199 -15.95 12.24 9.17
C MET A 199 -14.92 13.36 9.18
N VAL A 200 -13.65 12.99 9.03
CA VAL A 200 -12.52 13.93 8.96
C VAL A 200 -11.68 13.62 7.72
N PRO A 201 -11.49 14.60 6.81
CA PRO A 201 -10.80 14.37 5.54
C PRO A 201 -9.28 14.42 5.71
N ILE A 202 -8.59 13.43 5.15
CA ILE A 202 -7.14 13.35 5.07
C ILE A 202 -6.75 13.23 3.60
N MET A 203 -5.93 14.14 3.09
CA MET A 203 -5.49 14.17 1.70
C MET A 203 -4.03 13.70 1.60
N ILE A 204 -3.78 12.59 0.93
CA ILE A 204 -2.44 12.10 0.62
C ILE A 204 -2.06 12.58 -0.78
N GLU A 205 -1.08 13.47 -0.87
CA GLU A 205 -0.69 14.10 -2.12
C GLU A 205 0.73 13.72 -2.54
N GLY A 206 0.90 13.46 -3.84
CA GLY A 206 2.20 13.29 -4.47
C GLY A 206 2.65 14.58 -5.15
N LYS A 207 3.91 14.98 -4.92
CA LYS A 207 4.48 16.15 -5.63
C LYS A 207 4.43 15.99 -7.16
N ASP A 208 4.52 14.75 -7.67
CA ASP A 208 4.48 14.42 -9.09
C ASP A 208 3.09 13.96 -9.56
N ASP A 209 2.05 14.28 -8.82
CA ASP A 209 0.69 13.99 -9.27
C ASP A 209 0.43 14.66 -10.61
N HIS A 210 -0.36 14.01 -11.44
CA HIS A 210 -0.76 14.56 -12.72
C HIS A 210 -1.41 15.94 -12.54
N ILE A 211 -1.15 16.87 -13.46
CA ILE A 211 -1.64 18.27 -13.33
C ILE A 211 -3.16 18.34 -13.05
N LYS A 212 -3.96 17.46 -13.67
CA LYS A 212 -5.39 17.38 -13.43
C LYS A 212 -5.75 16.86 -12.03
N THR A 213 -4.93 16.00 -11.45
CA THR A 213 -5.08 15.57 -10.06
C THR A 213 -4.77 16.73 -9.11
N LYS A 214 -3.74 17.53 -9.40
CA LYS A 214 -3.44 18.74 -8.64
C LYS A 214 -4.59 19.77 -8.69
N ASP A 215 -5.28 19.89 -9.85
CA ASP A 215 -6.50 20.69 -9.94
C ASP A 215 -7.61 20.15 -9.00
N ARG A 216 -7.73 18.81 -8.86
CA ARG A 216 -8.71 18.21 -7.94
C ARG A 216 -8.39 18.50 -6.47
N TRP A 217 -7.10 18.37 -6.10
CA TRP A 217 -6.66 18.77 -4.76
C TRP A 217 -6.99 20.22 -4.44
N ARG A 218 -6.74 21.14 -5.36
CA ARG A 218 -7.08 22.56 -5.19
C ARG A 218 -8.58 22.77 -4.99
N ILE A 219 -9.40 22.15 -5.83
CA ILE A 219 -10.87 22.25 -5.73
C ILE A 219 -11.37 21.70 -4.38
N LEU A 220 -10.80 20.59 -3.94
CA LEU A 220 -11.20 19.97 -2.68
C LEU A 220 -10.84 20.85 -1.47
N ARG A 221 -9.65 21.50 -1.48
CA ARG A 221 -9.28 22.50 -0.47
C ARG A 221 -10.25 23.67 -0.45
N GLU A 222 -10.46 24.29 -1.61
CA GLU A 222 -11.40 25.42 -1.75
C GLU A 222 -12.80 25.06 -1.22
N TYR A 223 -13.26 23.85 -1.50
CA TYR A 223 -14.54 23.36 -1.01
C TYR A 223 -14.56 23.20 0.52
N PHE A 224 -13.55 22.58 1.10
CA PHE A 224 -13.47 22.39 2.55
C PHE A 224 -13.36 23.72 3.29
N GLU A 225 -12.53 24.64 2.81
CA GLU A 225 -12.37 25.99 3.37
C GLU A 225 -13.68 26.77 3.31
N ALA A 226 -14.38 26.75 2.16
CA ALA A 226 -15.65 27.45 1.99
C ALA A 226 -16.76 26.92 2.92
N ASN A 227 -16.67 25.66 3.34
CA ASN A 227 -17.66 25.01 4.21
C ASN A 227 -17.19 24.85 5.66
N ASN A 228 -16.05 25.44 6.04
CA ASN A 228 -15.43 25.33 7.36
C ASN A 228 -15.19 23.87 7.81
N ILE A 229 -14.78 23.01 6.88
CA ILE A 229 -14.42 21.62 7.13
C ILE A 229 -12.91 21.58 7.37
N GLU A 230 -12.50 21.19 8.57
CA GLU A 230 -11.08 20.96 8.88
C GLU A 230 -10.57 19.73 8.14
N TYR A 231 -9.36 19.80 7.60
CA TYR A 231 -8.71 18.69 6.89
C TYR A 231 -7.21 18.62 7.19
N LYS A 232 -6.61 17.47 6.95
CA LYS A 232 -5.15 17.28 6.99
C LYS A 232 -4.60 16.91 5.63
N GLU A 233 -3.43 17.48 5.32
CA GLU A 233 -2.65 17.18 4.12
C GLU A 233 -1.40 16.41 4.51
N ILE A 234 -1.11 15.37 3.74
CA ILE A 234 0.09 14.54 3.88
C ILE A 234 0.79 14.51 2.54
N LEU A 235 1.93 15.18 2.48
CA LEU A 235 2.74 15.21 1.28
C LEU A 235 3.74 14.05 1.26
N THR A 236 3.88 13.40 0.10
CA THR A 236 4.94 12.39 -0.07
C THR A 236 6.33 13.02 0.00
N VAL A 237 7.31 12.22 0.39
CA VAL A 237 8.72 12.56 0.17
C VAL A 237 9.01 12.70 -1.33
N ASP A 238 10.09 13.39 -1.66
CA ASP A 238 10.61 13.42 -3.03
C ASP A 238 11.24 12.06 -3.40
N GLY A 239 11.38 11.80 -4.69
CA GLY A 239 12.06 10.62 -5.19
C GLY A 239 11.15 9.64 -5.95
N ASN A 240 11.61 8.41 -6.08
CA ASN A 240 10.92 7.36 -6.82
C ASN A 240 9.66 6.84 -6.09
N ILE A 241 8.84 6.08 -6.81
CA ILE A 241 7.56 5.56 -6.28
C ILE A 241 7.75 4.67 -5.05
N LEU A 242 8.85 3.90 -4.98
CA LEU A 242 9.16 3.04 -3.84
C LEU A 242 9.43 3.88 -2.58
N SER A 243 10.25 4.95 -2.71
CA SER A 243 10.52 5.90 -1.62
C SER A 243 9.23 6.51 -1.09
N LYS A 244 8.36 7.00 -1.98
CA LYS A 244 7.09 7.62 -1.61
C LYS A 244 6.18 6.67 -0.84
N ILE A 245 5.95 5.46 -1.37
CA ILE A 245 5.06 4.48 -0.74
C ILE A 245 5.63 4.00 0.60
N MET A 246 6.92 3.68 0.66
CA MET A 246 7.52 3.13 1.88
C MET A 246 7.58 4.16 3.01
N CYS A 247 7.91 5.42 2.70
CA CYS A 247 7.91 6.49 3.70
C CYS A 247 6.50 6.84 4.19
N LEU A 248 5.51 6.89 3.28
CA LEU A 248 4.11 7.08 3.67
C LEU A 248 3.62 5.95 4.59
N ILE A 249 3.87 4.70 4.22
CA ILE A 249 3.49 3.56 5.06
C ILE A 249 4.14 3.66 6.44
N TYR A 250 5.42 4.02 6.51
CA TYR A 250 6.11 4.13 7.78
C TYR A 250 5.59 5.29 8.64
N MET A 251 5.23 6.41 8.00
CA MET A 251 4.67 7.57 8.70
C MET A 251 3.25 7.33 9.22
N LEU A 252 2.46 6.51 8.50
CA LEU A 252 1.04 6.30 8.75
C LEU A 252 0.73 5.06 9.62
N ASP A 253 1.67 4.10 9.74
CA ASP A 253 1.54 2.91 10.60
C ASP A 253 1.89 3.20 12.07
#